data_955702e0293b0dca50b45b18b68b5439
#
_entry.id   955702e0293b0dca50b45b18b68b5439
#
_cell.length_a   1.000
_cell.length_b   1.000
_cell.length_c   1.000
_cell.angle_alpha   90.00
_cell.angle_beta   90.00
_cell.angle_gamma   90.00
#
_symmetry.space_group_name_H-M   'P 1'
#
loop_
_entity.id
_entity.type
_entity.pdbx_description
1 polymer ?
#
loop_
_entity_poly.entity_id
_entity_poly.type
_entity_poly.pdbx_seq_one_letter_code
_entity_poly.pdbx_strand_id
1 'polypeptide(L)'
;MRALLLLFICWTQAWTQTPLSCANDSLSVEEKQIAAQYPFIQVNCNQFQFFSAESPNWRVLNEKLSQMITQQEGKLNFYHIGGSHLQADIYSHDFRTFLQSNWPGLVGERGLVFPYNLAHTNNPANYNFSSPNEWKGYRSVQQRPEDVEYGLTGAAIECSDSIIIVNFKHLKTAVKPPFDRLRIYHNTGAFPYELNFGDQELLVTQAERFEQLGYTEIQFSDHLDSLDLMFVKQSEEAFSLSLYGFEFLNDLPGITYTAIGINGASLPTYLSNTHFSRDLQLRPPDLFIFSVGTNDAHCSYDAFDPQVYKSNLEKMIQQILAVNPNCAILLTVPNDDYYMRKYPNRNTERQRDVIMQLAAQYQMAVWDFYGIMGELGSSKTWKLAGLMQADYVHFTGTGYHLKGNLLIEAFKKNVAVFQNMSN
;
A
#
# COMPACT_ATOMS: atom_id res chain seq x y z
N MET A 1 -59.64 -30.37 1.95
CA MET A 1 -58.36 -29.79 1.51
C MET A 1 -58.14 -28.46 2.29
N ARG A 2 -57.31 -28.50 3.32
CA ARG A 2 -56.90 -27.29 4.08
C ARG A 2 -55.49 -26.92 3.59
N ALA A 3 -55.40 -25.72 2.97
CA ALA A 3 -54.13 -25.16 2.57
C ALA A 3 -53.43 -24.52 3.79
N LEU A 4 -52.23 -25.02 4.11
CA LEU A 4 -51.34 -24.39 5.11
C LEU A 4 -50.59 -23.25 4.41
N LEU A 5 -50.85 -22.01 4.83
CA LEU A 5 -50.03 -20.85 4.48
C LEU A 5 -48.83 -20.83 5.44
N LEU A 6 -47.64 -21.11 4.93
CA LEU A 6 -46.35 -20.88 5.59
C LEU A 6 -45.96 -19.41 5.42
N LEU A 7 -46.15 -18.61 6.48
CA LEU A 7 -45.61 -17.27 6.61
C LEU A 7 -44.10 -17.35 6.88
N PHE A 8 -43.28 -17.02 5.87
CA PHE A 8 -41.86 -16.72 6.06
C PHE A 8 -41.72 -15.34 6.73
N ILE A 9 -41.43 -15.35 8.04
CA ILE A 9 -41.04 -14.13 8.75
C ILE A 9 -39.55 -13.91 8.46
N CYS A 10 -39.25 -13.00 7.53
CA CYS A 10 -37.89 -12.47 7.34
C CYS A 10 -37.55 -11.61 8.58
N TRP A 11 -36.72 -12.15 9.46
CA TRP A 11 -36.10 -11.37 10.51
C TRP A 11 -34.97 -10.52 9.87
N THR A 12 -35.30 -9.27 9.56
CA THR A 12 -34.25 -8.26 9.32
C THR A 12 -33.73 -7.87 10.71
N GLN A 13 -32.62 -8.48 11.14
CA GLN A 13 -31.85 -7.97 12.26
C GLN A 13 -31.28 -6.61 11.81
N ALA A 14 -31.90 -5.53 12.25
CA ALA A 14 -31.28 -4.23 12.23
C ALA A 14 -30.08 -4.29 13.20
N TRP A 15 -28.89 -4.33 12.65
CA TRP A 15 -27.65 -4.16 13.42
C TRP A 15 -27.63 -2.72 13.93
N THR A 16 -28.09 -2.51 15.15
CA THR A 16 -27.85 -1.26 15.87
C THR A 16 -26.36 -1.24 16.19
N GLN A 17 -25.60 -0.49 15.38
CA GLN A 17 -24.23 -0.18 15.68
C GLN A 17 -24.19 0.57 17.01
N THR A 18 -23.75 -0.11 18.06
CA THR A 18 -23.29 0.59 19.27
C THR A 18 -22.09 1.44 18.85
N PRO A 19 -22.04 2.74 19.18
CA PRO A 19 -20.84 3.54 18.97
C PRO A 19 -19.68 2.81 19.66
N LEU A 20 -18.62 2.49 18.91
CA LEU A 20 -17.44 1.87 19.46
C LEU A 20 -16.93 2.74 20.62
N SER A 21 -17.05 2.24 21.85
CA SER A 21 -16.38 2.85 22.98
C SER A 21 -14.88 2.75 22.67
N CYS A 22 -14.25 3.92 22.43
CA CYS A 22 -12.78 3.99 22.37
C CYS A 22 -12.26 3.40 23.68
N ALA A 23 -11.50 2.31 23.59
CA ALA A 23 -11.02 1.62 24.78
C ALA A 23 -10.14 2.57 25.61
N ASN A 24 -10.32 2.54 26.93
CA ASN A 24 -9.46 3.27 27.88
C ASN A 24 -8.11 2.56 28.08
N ASP A 25 -7.52 2.03 27.01
CA ASP A 25 -6.15 1.53 27.09
C ASP A 25 -5.20 2.69 27.38
N SER A 26 -4.19 2.44 28.18
CA SER A 26 -3.24 3.47 28.57
C SER A 26 -2.53 4.01 27.31
N LEU A 27 -2.73 5.30 27.02
CA LEU A 27 -2.05 5.98 25.91
C LEU A 27 -0.53 5.83 26.06
N SER A 28 0.15 5.58 24.95
CA SER A 28 1.61 5.60 24.89
C SER A 28 2.16 7.01 25.21
N VAL A 29 3.46 7.11 25.43
CA VAL A 29 4.12 8.41 25.63
C VAL A 29 3.90 9.30 24.39
N GLU A 30 4.06 8.74 23.21
CA GLU A 30 3.85 9.44 21.93
C GLU A 30 2.42 9.94 21.78
N GLU A 31 1.44 9.09 22.06
CA GLU A 31 0.01 9.48 21.98
C GLU A 31 -0.36 10.57 22.99
N LYS A 32 0.24 10.56 24.20
CA LYS A 32 0.08 11.65 25.18
C LYS A 32 0.65 12.97 24.68
N GLN A 33 1.80 12.94 24.00
CA GLN A 33 2.38 14.14 23.37
C GLN A 33 1.50 14.66 22.25
N ILE A 34 1.01 13.77 21.38
CA ILE A 34 0.06 14.13 20.30
C ILE A 34 -1.22 14.76 20.89
N ALA A 35 -1.82 14.16 21.92
CA ALA A 35 -3.01 14.70 22.58
C ALA A 35 -2.79 16.08 23.21
N ALA A 36 -1.62 16.30 23.80
CA ALA A 36 -1.27 17.58 24.40
C ALA A 36 -1.06 18.68 23.34
N GLN A 37 -0.45 18.32 22.20
CA GLN A 37 -0.17 19.27 21.10
C GLN A 37 -1.39 19.50 20.20
N TYR A 38 -2.20 18.47 19.98
CA TYR A 38 -3.37 18.48 19.08
C TYR A 38 -4.59 17.86 19.76
N PRO A 39 -5.23 18.58 20.72
CA PRO A 39 -6.32 18.04 21.54
C PRO A 39 -7.60 17.70 20.76
N PHE A 40 -7.69 18.06 19.49
CA PHE A 40 -8.80 17.71 18.60
C PHE A 40 -8.65 16.31 17.98
N ILE A 41 -7.47 15.67 18.08
CA ILE A 41 -7.25 14.31 17.58
C ILE A 41 -7.75 13.30 18.62
N GLN A 42 -8.55 12.34 18.15
CA GLN A 42 -9.16 11.32 19.01
C GLN A 42 -8.18 10.17 19.26
N VAL A 43 -7.05 10.45 19.94
CA VAL A 43 -5.99 9.47 20.17
C VAL A 43 -6.44 8.24 20.94
N ASN A 44 -7.48 8.37 21.80
CA ASN A 44 -8.08 7.23 22.52
C ASN A 44 -8.73 6.22 21.56
N CYS A 45 -9.08 6.64 20.34
CA CYS A 45 -9.64 5.78 19.30
C CYS A 45 -8.56 5.22 18.36
N ASN A 46 -7.28 5.57 18.57
CA ASN A 46 -6.19 5.15 17.70
C ASN A 46 -5.78 3.71 17.96
N GLN A 47 -6.49 2.79 17.35
CA GLN A 47 -6.25 1.34 17.40
C GLN A 47 -6.84 0.65 16.17
N PHE A 48 -6.43 -0.59 15.92
CA PHE A 48 -7.11 -1.44 14.95
C PHE A 48 -8.38 -2.01 15.58
N GLN A 49 -9.49 -1.90 14.85
CA GLN A 49 -10.80 -2.38 15.27
C GLN A 49 -11.05 -3.76 14.67
N PHE A 50 -11.38 -4.73 15.50
CA PHE A 50 -11.72 -6.09 15.10
C PHE A 50 -13.20 -6.34 15.37
N PHE A 51 -13.86 -7.08 14.49
CA PHE A 51 -15.30 -7.40 14.56
C PHE A 51 -15.56 -8.82 15.05
N SER A 52 -14.51 -9.60 15.23
CA SER A 52 -14.55 -10.95 15.78
C SER A 52 -13.31 -11.17 16.65
N ALA A 53 -13.51 -11.83 17.79
CA ALA A 53 -12.40 -12.27 18.65
C ALA A 53 -11.48 -13.31 17.94
N GLU A 54 -11.99 -13.94 16.89
CA GLU A 54 -11.28 -15.03 16.22
C GLU A 54 -10.48 -14.57 14.99
N SER A 55 -10.71 -13.35 14.44
CA SER A 55 -10.00 -12.82 13.24
C SER A 55 -8.81 -13.69 12.77
N PRO A 56 -9.06 -14.85 12.11
CA PRO A 56 -8.08 -15.94 12.04
C PRO A 56 -6.81 -15.55 11.29
N ASN A 57 -6.94 -14.74 10.22
CA ASN A 57 -5.80 -14.31 9.42
C ASN A 57 -4.90 -13.34 10.22
N TRP A 58 -5.49 -12.51 11.08
CA TRP A 58 -4.72 -11.65 11.96
C TRP A 58 -3.99 -12.42 13.06
N ARG A 59 -4.60 -13.49 13.57
CA ARG A 59 -3.91 -14.39 14.50
C ARG A 59 -2.70 -15.04 13.82
N VAL A 60 -2.87 -15.59 12.61
CA VAL A 60 -1.76 -16.19 11.83
C VAL A 60 -0.65 -15.16 11.58
N LEU A 61 -1.00 -13.92 11.19
CA LEU A 61 -0.01 -12.85 10.99
C LEU A 61 0.76 -12.57 12.29
N ASN A 62 0.07 -12.41 13.40
CA ASN A 62 0.70 -12.06 14.68
C ASN A 62 1.55 -13.21 15.24
N GLU A 63 1.15 -14.48 15.03
CA GLU A 63 1.97 -15.67 15.34
C GLU A 63 3.27 -15.66 14.54
N LYS A 64 3.20 -15.46 13.21
CA LYS A 64 4.37 -15.35 12.34
C LYS A 64 5.28 -14.18 12.73
N LEU A 65 4.69 -13.01 13.03
CA LEU A 65 5.42 -11.83 13.45
C LEU A 65 6.14 -12.06 14.80
N SER A 66 5.45 -12.64 15.78
CA SER A 66 6.04 -12.99 17.06
C SER A 66 7.18 -14.00 16.92
N GLN A 67 7.00 -15.03 16.09
CA GLN A 67 8.03 -16.01 15.80
C GLN A 67 9.25 -15.36 15.12
N MET A 68 9.04 -14.53 14.09
CA MET A 68 10.11 -13.80 13.41
C MET A 68 10.90 -12.91 14.37
N ILE A 69 10.22 -12.16 15.24
CA ILE A 69 10.85 -11.28 16.23
C ILE A 69 11.68 -12.11 17.25
N THR A 70 11.15 -13.23 17.71
CA THR A 70 11.78 -14.06 18.74
C THR A 70 12.96 -14.86 18.19
N GLN A 71 12.82 -15.43 17.00
CA GLN A 71 13.84 -16.29 16.38
C GLN A 71 14.83 -15.51 15.52
N GLN A 72 14.51 -14.25 15.17
CA GLN A 72 15.28 -13.44 14.21
C GLN A 72 15.45 -14.14 12.85
N GLU A 73 14.44 -14.88 12.42
CA GLU A 73 14.42 -15.64 11.18
C GLU A 73 13.10 -15.42 10.42
N GLY A 74 13.14 -15.68 9.10
CA GLY A 74 11.96 -15.61 8.24
C GLY A 74 11.66 -14.20 7.72
N LYS A 75 10.67 -14.15 6.84
CA LYS A 75 10.22 -12.93 6.16
C LYS A 75 8.71 -12.82 6.15
N LEU A 76 8.23 -11.59 6.20
CA LEU A 76 6.83 -11.25 6.03
C LEU A 76 6.68 -10.20 4.91
N ASN A 77 5.70 -10.41 4.04
CA ASN A 77 5.41 -9.50 2.93
C ASN A 77 4.20 -8.62 3.26
N PHE A 78 4.44 -7.34 3.46
CA PHE A 78 3.42 -6.33 3.72
C PHE A 78 3.23 -5.47 2.48
N TYR A 79 2.01 -5.41 1.97
CA TYR A 79 1.63 -4.53 0.87
C TYR A 79 0.69 -3.43 1.35
N HIS A 80 0.89 -2.24 0.84
CA HIS A 80 0.07 -1.09 1.14
C HIS A 80 -0.24 -0.36 -0.17
N ILE A 81 -1.51 -0.35 -0.58
CA ILE A 81 -1.94 0.36 -1.79
C ILE A 81 -2.78 1.59 -1.46
N GLY A 82 -2.67 2.63 -2.30
CA GLY A 82 -3.39 3.88 -2.07
C GLY A 82 -3.35 4.84 -3.24
N GLY A 83 -3.87 6.04 -3.00
CA GLY A 83 -3.83 7.16 -3.93
C GLY A 83 -2.60 8.05 -3.74
N SER A 84 -2.79 9.36 -3.94
CA SER A 84 -1.75 10.39 -3.81
C SER A 84 -1.10 10.47 -2.43
N HIS A 85 -1.85 10.19 -1.38
CA HIS A 85 -1.31 10.15 -0.01
C HIS A 85 -0.22 9.10 0.16
N LEU A 86 -0.36 7.96 -0.52
CA LEU A 86 0.61 6.89 -0.46
C LEU A 86 1.73 7.07 -1.49
N GLN A 87 1.44 7.65 -2.67
CA GLN A 87 2.48 7.99 -3.65
C GLN A 87 3.50 8.98 -3.08
N ALA A 88 3.11 9.87 -2.18
CA ALA A 88 4.03 10.76 -1.47
C ALA A 88 5.07 9.99 -0.64
N ASP A 89 4.76 8.76 -0.23
CA ASP A 89 5.57 7.84 0.59
C ASP A 89 6.23 8.54 1.80
N ILE A 90 5.43 9.37 2.52
CA ILE A 90 5.89 10.02 3.77
C ILE A 90 5.43 9.17 4.95
N TYR A 91 4.12 9.08 5.23
CA TYR A 91 3.63 8.29 6.37
C TYR A 91 3.88 6.79 6.20
N SER A 92 3.86 6.29 4.97
CA SER A 92 4.23 4.91 4.65
C SER A 92 5.72 4.66 4.82
N HIS A 93 6.57 5.66 4.55
CA HIS A 93 8.00 5.57 4.82
C HIS A 93 8.32 5.57 6.31
N ASP A 94 7.60 6.36 7.12
CA ASP A 94 7.72 6.31 8.58
C ASP A 94 7.35 4.92 9.10
N PHE A 95 6.25 4.35 8.60
CA PHE A 95 5.84 3.00 8.97
C PHE A 95 6.84 1.93 8.50
N ARG A 96 7.38 2.05 7.28
CA ARG A 96 8.48 1.18 6.79
C ARG A 96 9.69 1.26 7.69
N THR A 97 10.12 2.48 8.02
CA THR A 97 11.28 2.72 8.90
C THR A 97 11.07 2.04 10.24
N PHE A 98 9.89 2.18 10.85
CA PHE A 98 9.55 1.47 12.08
C PHE A 98 9.64 -0.04 11.90
N LEU A 99 8.99 -0.62 10.89
CA LEU A 99 8.97 -2.06 10.65
C LEU A 99 10.38 -2.66 10.44
N GLN A 100 11.31 -1.90 9.88
CA GLN A 100 12.66 -2.34 9.51
C GLN A 100 13.76 -1.91 10.48
N SER A 101 13.44 -1.17 11.54
CA SER A 101 14.42 -0.73 12.54
C SER A 101 14.01 -0.99 13.98
N ASN A 102 12.75 -1.37 14.24
CA ASN A 102 12.26 -1.52 15.61
C ASN A 102 12.77 -2.78 16.32
N TRP A 103 13.11 -3.81 15.56
CA TRP A 103 13.58 -5.07 16.12
C TRP A 103 15.02 -5.36 15.68
N PRO A 104 15.99 -5.42 16.62
CA PRO A 104 17.38 -5.73 16.28
C PRO A 104 17.50 -7.04 15.50
N GLY A 105 18.32 -7.06 14.46
CA GLY A 105 18.54 -8.23 13.62
C GLY A 105 17.54 -8.42 12.49
N LEU A 106 16.41 -7.70 12.49
CA LEU A 106 15.43 -7.75 11.42
C LEU A 106 15.61 -6.55 10.48
N VAL A 107 16.05 -6.80 9.26
CA VAL A 107 16.33 -5.77 8.24
C VAL A 107 15.19 -5.67 7.23
N GLY A 108 14.75 -6.82 6.69
CA GLY A 108 13.76 -6.88 5.63
C GLY A 108 14.27 -6.34 4.28
N GLU A 109 13.33 -5.95 3.42
CA GLU A 109 13.62 -5.54 2.04
C GLU A 109 12.88 -4.26 1.66
N ARG A 110 13.41 -3.55 0.66
CA ARG A 110 12.71 -2.38 0.10
C ARG A 110 11.39 -2.78 -0.57
N GLY A 111 11.37 -3.95 -1.20
CA GLY A 111 10.24 -4.45 -1.98
C GLY A 111 10.11 -3.74 -3.35
N LEU A 112 8.92 -3.81 -3.93
CA LEU A 112 8.61 -3.24 -5.23
C LEU A 112 8.54 -1.71 -5.18
N VAL A 113 9.21 -1.05 -6.10
CA VAL A 113 9.19 0.41 -6.31
C VAL A 113 8.95 0.73 -7.79
N PHE A 114 8.40 1.90 -8.05
CA PHE A 114 8.19 2.41 -9.40
C PHE A 114 8.98 3.72 -9.61
N PRO A 115 9.58 3.95 -10.79
CA PRO A 115 10.33 5.17 -11.12
C PRO A 115 9.38 6.33 -11.48
N TYR A 116 8.65 6.87 -10.50
CA TYR A 116 7.63 7.89 -10.72
C TYR A 116 8.15 9.15 -11.42
N ASN A 117 9.39 9.56 -11.12
CA ASN A 117 10.01 10.72 -11.77
C ASN A 117 10.24 10.50 -13.26
N LEU A 118 10.55 9.28 -13.71
CA LEU A 118 10.67 8.96 -15.13
C LEU A 118 9.29 8.90 -15.82
N ALA A 119 8.23 8.67 -15.06
CA ALA A 119 6.85 8.78 -15.53
C ALA A 119 6.30 10.21 -15.45
N HIS A 120 7.12 11.22 -15.23
CA HIS A 120 6.75 12.64 -15.09
C HIS A 120 5.66 12.90 -14.04
N THR A 121 5.74 12.18 -12.91
CA THR A 121 4.83 12.38 -11.76
C THR A 121 5.62 12.50 -10.46
N ASN A 122 4.94 12.82 -9.36
CA ASN A 122 5.59 13.04 -8.06
C ASN A 122 6.33 11.78 -7.59
N ASN A 123 7.62 11.92 -7.36
CA ASN A 123 8.46 10.86 -6.82
C ASN A 123 8.56 10.96 -5.30
N PRO A 124 8.56 9.86 -4.55
CA PRO A 124 8.93 9.84 -3.15
C PRO A 124 10.31 10.46 -2.89
N ALA A 125 10.47 11.09 -1.72
CA ALA A 125 11.73 11.75 -1.37
C ALA A 125 12.84 10.79 -0.91
N ASN A 126 12.51 9.52 -0.66
CA ASN A 126 13.41 8.52 -0.06
C ASN A 126 14.16 7.66 -1.08
N TYR A 127 13.88 7.79 -2.37
CA TYR A 127 14.65 7.19 -3.46
C TYR A 127 14.56 8.01 -4.74
N ASN A 128 15.45 7.72 -5.69
CA ASN A 128 15.41 8.33 -7.01
C ASN A 128 15.85 7.34 -8.08
N PHE A 129 15.16 7.41 -9.22
CA PHE A 129 15.64 6.85 -10.47
C PHE A 129 16.14 7.97 -11.36
N SER A 130 17.26 7.79 -12.05
CA SER A 130 17.76 8.73 -13.05
C SER A 130 18.05 8.02 -14.36
N SER A 131 17.82 8.73 -15.45
CA SER A 131 18.04 8.24 -16.81
C SER A 131 18.34 9.43 -17.72
N PRO A 132 19.30 9.32 -18.66
CA PRO A 132 19.48 10.32 -19.70
C PRO A 132 18.48 10.18 -20.85
N ASN A 133 17.74 9.07 -20.92
CA ASN A 133 16.79 8.76 -21.97
C ASN A 133 15.45 9.49 -21.75
N GLU A 134 14.68 9.69 -22.82
CA GLU A 134 13.31 10.19 -22.75
C GLU A 134 12.33 9.05 -22.52
N TRP A 135 11.48 9.21 -21.51
CA TRP A 135 10.49 8.23 -21.12
C TRP A 135 9.08 8.74 -21.33
N LYS A 136 8.19 7.89 -21.81
CA LYS A 136 6.75 8.12 -21.75
C LYS A 136 6.20 7.46 -20.49
N GLY A 137 5.44 8.20 -19.70
CA GLY A 137 4.81 7.70 -18.49
C GLY A 137 3.33 7.43 -18.69
N TYR A 138 2.85 6.27 -18.20
CA TYR A 138 1.44 5.87 -18.24
C TYR A 138 0.97 5.52 -16.83
N ARG A 139 -0.27 5.81 -16.52
CA ARG A 139 -0.90 5.50 -15.22
C ARG A 139 -2.33 5.01 -15.45
N SER A 140 -2.74 4.01 -14.69
CA SER A 140 -4.06 3.38 -14.82
C SER A 140 -5.25 4.30 -14.51
N VAL A 141 -4.99 5.50 -13.96
CA VAL A 141 -5.99 6.57 -13.76
C VAL A 141 -6.29 7.37 -15.04
N GLN A 142 -5.49 7.20 -16.08
CA GLN A 142 -5.64 7.90 -17.35
C GLN A 142 -6.30 6.98 -18.38
N GLN A 143 -6.76 7.56 -19.50
CA GLN A 143 -7.22 6.75 -20.61
C GLN A 143 -6.08 5.84 -21.08
N ARG A 144 -6.33 4.54 -21.05
CA ARG A 144 -5.34 3.50 -21.35
C ARG A 144 -5.12 3.40 -22.85
N PRO A 145 -3.88 3.49 -23.37
CA PRO A 145 -3.54 2.96 -24.66
C PRO A 145 -3.83 1.44 -24.72
N GLU A 146 -4.30 0.91 -25.84
CA GLU A 146 -4.72 -0.50 -25.94
C GLU A 146 -3.59 -1.51 -25.67
N ASP A 147 -2.36 -1.10 -25.95
CA ASP A 147 -1.13 -1.88 -25.87
C ASP A 147 -0.38 -1.76 -24.53
N VAL A 148 -0.84 -0.89 -23.60
CA VAL A 148 -0.20 -0.74 -22.28
C VAL A 148 -0.91 -1.59 -21.25
N GLU A 149 -0.18 -2.53 -20.68
CA GLU A 149 -0.61 -3.32 -19.53
C GLU A 149 -0.12 -2.71 -18.22
N TYR A 150 -0.81 -3.00 -17.11
CA TYR A 150 -0.42 -2.54 -15.79
C TYR A 150 -0.29 -3.71 -14.83
N GLY A 151 0.83 -3.74 -14.11
CA GLY A 151 1.08 -4.63 -13.00
C GLY A 151 0.53 -4.08 -11.68
N LEU A 152 1.09 -4.59 -10.59
CA LEU A 152 0.73 -4.18 -9.21
C LEU A 152 0.89 -2.68 -8.99
N THR A 153 1.88 -2.04 -9.63
CA THR A 153 2.14 -0.60 -9.50
C THR A 153 1.09 0.28 -10.15
N GLY A 154 0.29 -0.24 -11.09
CA GLY A 154 -0.69 0.53 -11.85
C GLY A 154 -0.10 1.66 -12.68
N ALA A 155 1.18 1.57 -12.99
CA ALA A 155 1.93 2.54 -13.77
C ALA A 155 2.93 1.84 -14.68
N ALA A 156 3.33 2.50 -15.76
CA ALA A 156 4.33 2.04 -16.70
C ALA A 156 5.17 3.21 -17.19
N ILE A 157 6.43 2.95 -17.52
CA ILE A 157 7.28 3.84 -18.31
C ILE A 157 7.73 3.13 -19.58
N GLU A 158 7.82 3.84 -20.68
CA GLU A 158 8.18 3.30 -21.97
C GLU A 158 9.33 4.10 -22.62
N CYS A 159 10.29 3.39 -23.18
CA CYS A 159 11.39 3.94 -23.96
C CYS A 159 11.71 3.03 -25.16
N SER A 160 12.01 3.61 -26.33
CA SER A 160 12.32 2.87 -27.56
C SER A 160 13.78 2.99 -28.01
N ASP A 161 14.63 3.64 -27.23
CA ASP A 161 16.03 3.83 -27.56
C ASP A 161 16.79 2.50 -27.64
N SER A 162 17.85 2.46 -28.43
CA SER A 162 18.70 1.27 -28.58
C SER A 162 19.58 1.02 -27.34
N ILE A 163 19.91 2.07 -26.61
CA ILE A 163 20.63 2.02 -25.33
C ILE A 163 19.84 2.82 -24.31
N ILE A 164 19.41 2.16 -23.25
CA ILE A 164 18.60 2.75 -22.20
C ILE A 164 19.32 2.60 -20.86
N ILE A 165 19.54 3.71 -20.16
CA ILE A 165 20.25 3.74 -18.87
C ILE A 165 19.25 4.08 -17.78
N VAL A 166 19.25 3.30 -16.70
CA VAL A 166 18.43 3.50 -15.51
C VAL A 166 19.28 3.30 -14.27
N ASN A 167 19.45 4.34 -13.47
CA ASN A 167 20.19 4.26 -12.21
C ASN A 167 19.23 4.46 -11.04
N PHE A 168 19.40 3.68 -9.97
CA PHE A 168 18.64 3.79 -8.74
C PHE A 168 19.55 4.11 -7.56
N LYS A 169 19.07 4.94 -6.64
CA LYS A 169 19.71 5.16 -5.34
C LYS A 169 18.68 5.51 -4.25
N HIS A 170 18.97 5.07 -3.04
CA HIS A 170 18.32 5.58 -1.86
C HIS A 170 18.67 7.06 -1.62
N LEU A 171 17.68 7.83 -1.20
CA LEU A 171 17.86 9.22 -0.78
C LEU A 171 17.51 9.31 0.71
N LYS A 172 17.57 10.46 1.30
CA LYS A 172 17.15 10.91 2.65
C LYS A 172 16.33 9.87 3.45
N THR A 173 16.92 8.74 3.76
CA THR A 173 16.30 7.67 4.54
C THR A 173 17.28 7.15 5.58
N ALA A 174 16.78 6.88 6.79
CA ALA A 174 17.57 6.28 7.87
C ALA A 174 17.79 4.77 7.64
N VAL A 175 16.87 4.12 6.93
CA VAL A 175 16.92 2.68 6.63
C VAL A 175 17.11 2.50 5.13
N LYS A 176 18.19 1.82 4.77
CA LYS A 176 18.54 1.45 3.39
C LYS A 176 18.71 -0.06 3.33
N PRO A 177 17.62 -0.83 3.17
CA PRO A 177 17.75 -2.27 3.06
C PRO A 177 18.65 -2.60 1.87
N PRO A 178 19.74 -3.36 2.08
CA PRO A 178 20.59 -3.81 0.99
C PRO A 178 19.86 -4.85 0.14
N PHE A 179 20.28 -5.03 -1.09
CA PHE A 179 19.73 -6.08 -1.96
C PHE A 179 20.87 -6.84 -2.65
N ASP A 180 20.70 -8.13 -2.78
CA ASP A 180 21.56 -9.01 -3.57
C ASP A 180 20.80 -9.70 -4.70
N ARG A 181 19.49 -9.39 -4.81
CA ARG A 181 18.63 -9.86 -5.88
C ARG A 181 17.73 -8.72 -6.36
N LEU A 182 17.63 -8.58 -7.68
CA LEU A 182 16.82 -7.58 -8.36
C LEU A 182 15.84 -8.27 -9.28
N ARG A 183 14.56 -7.90 -9.19
CA ARG A 183 13.55 -8.27 -10.18
C ARG A 183 13.08 -7.03 -10.94
N ILE A 184 13.16 -7.10 -12.27
CA ILE A 184 12.74 -6.03 -13.18
C ILE A 184 11.46 -6.48 -13.87
N TYR A 185 10.37 -5.79 -13.65
CA TYR A 185 9.09 -6.06 -14.32
C TYR A 185 9.01 -5.30 -15.63
N HIS A 186 8.79 -6.02 -16.73
CA HIS A 186 8.79 -5.49 -18.10
C HIS A 186 7.71 -6.12 -18.98
N ASN A 187 7.67 -5.78 -20.27
CA ASN A 187 6.75 -6.40 -21.24
C ASN A 187 6.79 -7.94 -21.14
N THR A 188 5.62 -8.58 -21.32
CA THR A 188 5.54 -10.02 -21.55
C THR A 188 6.01 -10.39 -22.96
N GLY A 189 6.44 -11.64 -23.17
CA GLY A 189 6.93 -12.14 -24.45
C GLY A 189 8.40 -11.80 -24.70
N ALA A 190 8.79 -11.68 -25.97
CA ALA A 190 10.17 -11.45 -26.35
C ALA A 190 10.75 -10.17 -25.75
N PHE A 191 11.94 -10.28 -25.20
CA PHE A 191 12.66 -9.18 -24.58
C PHE A 191 14.01 -8.99 -25.26
N PRO A 192 14.09 -8.14 -26.31
CA PRO A 192 15.27 -8.03 -27.17
C PRO A 192 16.36 -7.13 -26.61
N TYR A 193 16.47 -7.03 -25.29
CA TYR A 193 17.53 -6.28 -24.61
C TYR A 193 18.45 -7.19 -23.83
N GLU A 194 19.74 -6.94 -23.93
CA GLU A 194 20.75 -7.44 -23.04
C GLU A 194 20.93 -6.46 -21.88
N LEU A 195 21.10 -6.99 -20.67
CA LEU A 195 21.30 -6.19 -19.47
C LEU A 195 22.80 -6.07 -19.18
N ASN A 196 23.24 -4.89 -18.79
CA ASN A 196 24.59 -4.62 -18.33
C ASN A 196 24.54 -3.74 -17.08
N PHE A 197 25.36 -4.05 -16.08
CA PHE A 197 25.34 -3.42 -14.76
C PHE A 197 26.58 -2.55 -14.49
N GLY A 198 27.27 -2.09 -15.54
CA GLY A 198 28.46 -1.26 -15.40
C GLY A 198 29.54 -1.92 -14.52
N ASP A 199 30.04 -1.19 -13.52
CA ASP A 199 31.02 -1.74 -12.57
C ASP A 199 30.45 -2.86 -11.68
N GLN A 200 29.10 -2.96 -11.55
CA GLN A 200 28.43 -4.03 -10.82
C GLN A 200 28.31 -5.33 -11.62
N GLU A 201 28.66 -5.34 -12.90
CA GLU A 201 28.60 -6.52 -13.78
C GLU A 201 29.40 -7.70 -13.22
N LEU A 202 30.56 -7.43 -12.60
CA LEU A 202 31.41 -8.46 -11.99
C LEU A 202 30.75 -9.15 -10.77
N LEU A 203 29.70 -8.57 -10.21
CA LEU A 203 28.96 -9.12 -9.10
C LEU A 203 27.77 -9.98 -9.56
N VAL A 204 27.39 -9.93 -10.83
CA VAL A 204 26.27 -10.74 -11.35
C VAL A 204 26.66 -12.21 -11.35
N THR A 205 25.93 -13.03 -10.64
CA THR A 205 26.13 -14.48 -10.56
C THR A 205 25.12 -15.26 -11.38
N GLN A 206 23.91 -14.71 -11.54
CA GLN A 206 22.83 -15.31 -12.32
C GLN A 206 21.91 -14.23 -12.88
N ALA A 207 21.42 -14.44 -14.10
CA ALA A 207 20.33 -13.64 -14.68
C ALA A 207 19.37 -14.62 -15.37
N GLU A 208 18.09 -14.56 -15.00
CA GLU A 208 17.06 -15.43 -15.55
C GLU A 208 15.87 -14.62 -16.03
N ARG A 209 15.37 -14.92 -17.23
CA ARG A 209 14.22 -14.25 -17.85
C ARG A 209 12.99 -15.13 -17.79
N PHE A 210 11.90 -14.55 -17.32
CA PHE A 210 10.59 -15.18 -17.26
C PHE A 210 9.67 -14.46 -18.23
N GLU A 211 9.91 -14.65 -19.53
CA GLU A 211 9.25 -13.89 -20.61
C GLU A 211 7.73 -13.93 -20.54
N GLN A 212 7.14 -15.10 -20.24
CA GLN A 212 5.68 -15.26 -20.12
C GLN A 212 5.10 -14.53 -18.90
N LEU A 213 5.93 -14.32 -17.87
CA LEU A 213 5.56 -13.60 -16.64
C LEU A 213 5.99 -12.13 -16.67
N GLY A 214 6.74 -11.71 -17.71
CA GLY A 214 7.15 -10.32 -17.91
C GLY A 214 8.08 -9.79 -16.82
N TYR A 215 9.07 -10.58 -16.41
CA TYR A 215 10.14 -10.09 -15.53
C TYR A 215 11.47 -10.80 -15.80
N THR A 216 12.53 -10.11 -15.40
CA THR A 216 13.89 -10.67 -15.33
C THR A 216 14.37 -10.59 -13.89
N GLU A 217 14.94 -11.68 -13.38
CA GLU A 217 15.56 -11.73 -12.05
C GLU A 217 17.07 -11.86 -12.17
N ILE A 218 17.79 -11.06 -11.38
CA ILE A 218 19.25 -10.98 -11.35
C ILE A 218 19.69 -11.23 -9.91
N GLN A 219 20.69 -12.12 -9.75
CA GLN A 219 21.36 -12.39 -8.49
C GLN A 219 22.77 -11.80 -8.51
N PHE A 220 23.14 -11.13 -7.42
CA PHE A 220 24.47 -10.58 -7.19
C PHE A 220 25.21 -11.38 -6.12
N SER A 221 26.55 -11.40 -6.18
CA SER A 221 27.41 -12.08 -5.19
C SER A 221 27.57 -11.27 -3.90
N ASP A 222 27.17 -10.00 -3.89
CA ASP A 222 27.29 -9.10 -2.74
C ASP A 222 26.06 -8.21 -2.63
N HIS A 223 25.87 -7.62 -1.46
CA HIS A 223 24.78 -6.70 -1.20
C HIS A 223 25.06 -5.31 -1.81
N LEU A 224 24.07 -4.79 -2.52
CA LEU A 224 24.08 -3.46 -3.14
C LEU A 224 23.12 -2.52 -2.40
N ASP A 225 23.34 -1.20 -2.49
CA ASP A 225 22.43 -0.14 -2.02
C ASP A 225 22.04 0.85 -3.14
N SER A 226 22.60 0.65 -4.33
CA SER A 226 22.35 1.40 -5.55
C SER A 226 22.39 0.47 -6.77
N LEU A 227 21.86 0.93 -7.91
CA LEU A 227 21.83 0.16 -9.15
C LEU A 227 22.23 1.05 -10.30
N ASP A 228 23.19 0.56 -11.11
CA ASP A 228 23.54 1.08 -12.42
C ASP A 228 23.16 0.03 -13.47
N LEU A 229 22.14 0.33 -14.28
CA LEU A 229 21.56 -0.62 -15.23
C LEU A 229 21.50 -0.01 -16.62
N MET A 230 21.95 -0.76 -17.61
CA MET A 230 21.85 -0.44 -19.02
C MET A 230 21.15 -1.58 -19.75
N PHE A 231 20.17 -1.23 -20.57
CA PHE A 231 19.53 -2.13 -21.53
C PHE A 231 20.10 -1.84 -22.91
N VAL A 232 20.68 -2.86 -23.55
CA VAL A 232 21.27 -2.77 -24.89
C VAL A 232 20.44 -3.60 -25.87
N LYS A 233 19.78 -2.94 -26.81
CA LYS A 233 18.91 -3.58 -27.80
C LYS A 233 19.74 -4.47 -28.74
N GLN A 234 19.29 -5.71 -28.91
CA GLN A 234 19.95 -6.73 -29.73
C GLN A 234 19.25 -6.95 -31.08
N SER A 235 18.17 -6.25 -31.35
CA SER A 235 17.36 -6.42 -32.57
C SER A 235 17.14 -5.08 -33.26
N GLU A 236 17.16 -5.08 -34.59
CA GLU A 236 16.77 -3.93 -35.42
C GLU A 236 15.26 -3.72 -35.48
N GLU A 237 14.48 -4.68 -35.02
CA GLU A 237 13.01 -4.57 -35.00
C GLU A 237 12.55 -3.44 -34.09
N ALA A 238 11.45 -2.78 -34.47
CA ALA A 238 10.82 -1.77 -33.63
C ALA A 238 10.27 -2.44 -32.38
N PHE A 239 10.81 -2.07 -31.22
CA PHE A 239 10.37 -2.56 -29.92
C PHE A 239 10.51 -1.45 -28.89
N SER A 240 9.44 -1.23 -28.12
CA SER A 240 9.46 -0.31 -26.99
C SER A 240 9.58 -1.12 -25.68
N LEU A 241 10.60 -0.80 -24.89
CA LEU A 241 10.74 -1.33 -23.54
C LEU A 241 9.72 -0.66 -22.63
N SER A 242 8.79 -1.44 -22.07
CA SER A 242 7.93 -0.99 -21.01
C SER A 242 8.40 -1.56 -19.67
N LEU A 243 8.59 -0.71 -18.66
CA LEU A 243 8.94 -1.11 -17.30
C LEU A 243 7.77 -0.80 -16.35
N TYR A 244 7.42 -1.79 -15.52
CA TYR A 244 6.31 -1.72 -14.55
C TYR A 244 6.77 -1.59 -13.10
N GLY A 245 8.08 -1.76 -12.84
CA GLY A 245 8.68 -1.60 -11.53
C GLY A 245 9.96 -2.40 -11.33
N PHE A 246 10.59 -2.14 -10.20
CA PHE A 246 11.81 -2.79 -9.75
C PHE A 246 11.60 -3.31 -8.34
N GLU A 247 11.94 -4.58 -8.08
CA GLU A 247 11.82 -5.17 -6.76
C GLU A 247 13.21 -5.51 -6.23
N PHE A 248 13.57 -4.88 -5.10
CA PHE A 248 14.87 -5.02 -4.46
C PHE A 248 14.76 -6.02 -3.31
N LEU A 249 15.46 -7.15 -3.43
CA LEU A 249 15.31 -8.33 -2.62
C LEU A 249 16.64 -8.71 -1.95
N ASN A 250 16.57 -9.41 -0.82
CA ASN A 250 17.68 -10.03 -0.13
C ASN A 250 17.20 -11.28 0.62
N ASP A 251 18.09 -12.00 1.31
CA ASP A 251 17.72 -13.14 2.15
C ASP A 251 17.78 -12.84 3.66
N LEU A 252 17.94 -11.56 4.02
CA LEU A 252 17.94 -11.13 5.42
C LEU A 252 16.54 -11.23 6.04
N PRO A 253 16.42 -11.62 7.31
CA PRO A 253 15.13 -11.72 7.98
C PRO A 253 14.49 -10.34 8.19
N GLY A 254 13.17 -10.32 8.23
CA GLY A 254 12.42 -9.09 8.51
C GLY A 254 11.22 -8.87 7.61
N ILE A 255 10.75 -7.65 7.55
CA ILE A 255 9.53 -7.29 6.84
C ILE A 255 9.87 -6.59 5.52
N THR A 256 9.41 -7.17 4.41
CA THR A 256 9.32 -6.46 3.14
C THR A 256 8.09 -5.58 3.16
N TYR A 257 8.25 -4.28 3.02
CA TYR A 257 7.12 -3.36 2.98
C TYR A 257 7.04 -2.63 1.64
N THR A 258 6.10 -3.07 0.81
CA THR A 258 5.81 -2.52 -0.51
C THR A 258 4.67 -1.49 -0.39
N ALA A 259 4.98 -0.21 -0.56
CA ALA A 259 3.99 0.87 -0.59
C ALA A 259 3.82 1.38 -2.03
N ILE A 260 2.63 1.26 -2.57
CA ILE A 260 2.29 1.66 -3.95
C ILE A 260 1.15 2.64 -3.92
N GLY A 261 1.41 3.86 -4.39
CA GLY A 261 0.42 4.90 -4.54
C GLY A 261 0.34 5.40 -5.97
N ILE A 262 -0.86 5.72 -6.44
CA ILE A 262 -1.09 6.33 -7.75
C ILE A 262 -1.94 7.57 -7.55
N ASN A 263 -1.42 8.74 -7.91
CA ASN A 263 -2.17 9.99 -7.83
C ASN A 263 -3.50 9.89 -8.59
N GLY A 264 -4.61 10.08 -7.88
CA GLY A 264 -5.94 9.98 -8.45
C GLY A 264 -6.55 8.57 -8.44
N ALA A 265 -5.84 7.54 -7.94
CA ALA A 265 -6.36 6.17 -7.96
C ALA A 265 -7.60 5.98 -7.08
N SER A 266 -8.52 5.20 -7.62
CA SER A 266 -9.73 4.67 -7.00
C SER A 266 -9.71 3.13 -7.05
N LEU A 267 -10.68 2.47 -6.45
CA LEU A 267 -10.80 1.00 -6.55
C LEU A 267 -10.92 0.50 -8.01
N PRO A 268 -11.76 1.11 -8.88
CA PRO A 268 -11.78 0.76 -10.30
C PRO A 268 -10.43 0.85 -11.00
N THR A 269 -9.58 1.81 -10.60
CA THR A 269 -8.23 1.95 -11.14
C THR A 269 -7.40 0.69 -10.87
N TYR A 270 -7.38 0.21 -9.63
CA TYR A 270 -6.65 -1.01 -9.27
C TYR A 270 -7.26 -2.27 -9.89
N LEU A 271 -8.58 -2.35 -9.97
CA LEU A 271 -9.29 -3.47 -10.63
C LEU A 271 -8.99 -3.57 -12.14
N SER A 272 -8.57 -2.48 -12.77
CA SER A 272 -8.19 -2.46 -14.19
C SER A 272 -6.74 -2.93 -14.45
N ASN A 273 -5.92 -3.14 -13.41
CA ASN A 273 -4.54 -3.58 -13.55
C ASN A 273 -4.49 -5.08 -13.88
N THR A 274 -4.24 -5.41 -15.14
CA THR A 274 -4.36 -6.78 -15.69
C THR A 274 -3.41 -7.78 -15.03
N HIS A 275 -2.25 -7.34 -14.59
CA HIS A 275 -1.23 -8.19 -13.97
C HIS A 275 -1.19 -8.11 -12.43
N PHE A 276 -2.15 -7.44 -11.79
CA PHE A 276 -2.18 -7.22 -10.36
C PHE A 276 -2.05 -8.53 -9.55
N SER A 277 -2.92 -9.50 -9.83
CA SER A 277 -2.90 -10.79 -9.13
C SER A 277 -1.67 -11.64 -9.48
N ARG A 278 -1.20 -11.58 -10.73
CA ARG A 278 0.02 -12.28 -11.17
C ARG A 278 1.24 -11.81 -10.38
N ASP A 279 1.41 -10.49 -10.27
CA ASP A 279 2.55 -9.91 -9.57
C ASP A 279 2.52 -10.23 -8.06
N LEU A 280 1.32 -10.23 -7.45
CA LEU A 280 1.15 -10.66 -6.06
C LEU A 280 1.44 -12.15 -5.83
N GLN A 281 1.17 -13.01 -6.82
CA GLN A 281 1.48 -14.45 -6.70
C GLN A 281 2.98 -14.73 -6.63
N LEU A 282 3.82 -13.87 -7.18
CA LEU A 282 5.27 -14.00 -7.08
C LEU A 282 5.77 -13.83 -5.64
N ARG A 283 5.05 -13.03 -4.84
CA ARG A 283 5.32 -12.82 -3.41
C ARG A 283 3.99 -12.62 -2.67
N PRO A 284 3.32 -13.70 -2.26
CA PRO A 284 2.03 -13.60 -1.59
C PRO A 284 2.07 -12.72 -0.35
N PRO A 285 1.07 -11.83 -0.14
CA PRO A 285 1.03 -10.94 1.01
C PRO A 285 0.70 -11.70 2.30
N ASP A 286 1.42 -11.40 3.41
CA ASP A 286 1.02 -11.77 4.77
C ASP A 286 0.08 -10.71 5.36
N LEU A 287 0.33 -9.43 5.03
CA LEU A 287 -0.55 -8.30 5.35
C LEU A 287 -0.81 -7.46 4.10
N PHE A 288 -2.08 -7.14 3.86
CA PHE A 288 -2.47 -6.22 2.80
C PHE A 288 -3.25 -5.03 3.38
N ILE A 289 -2.74 -3.81 3.16
CA ILE A 289 -3.31 -2.57 3.69
C ILE A 289 -3.96 -1.79 2.54
N PHE A 290 -5.24 -1.47 2.69
CA PHE A 290 -5.98 -0.64 1.77
C PHE A 290 -6.09 0.79 2.28
N SER A 291 -5.45 1.74 1.60
CA SER A 291 -5.61 3.19 1.81
C SER A 291 -6.16 3.86 0.55
N VAL A 292 -7.11 3.18 -0.10
CA VAL A 292 -7.84 3.64 -1.29
C VAL A 292 -9.25 4.07 -0.86
N GLY A 293 -9.82 5.09 -1.51
CA GLY A 293 -11.19 5.51 -1.23
C GLY A 293 -11.43 7.00 -1.37
N THR A 294 -10.43 7.85 -1.06
CA THR A 294 -10.59 9.30 -1.19
C THR A 294 -11.10 9.71 -2.57
N ASN A 295 -10.52 9.16 -3.65
CA ASN A 295 -10.95 9.49 -5.01
C ASN A 295 -12.27 8.84 -5.41
N ASP A 296 -12.63 7.71 -4.81
CA ASP A 296 -13.94 7.06 -5.00
C ASP A 296 -15.08 7.93 -4.45
N ALA A 297 -14.83 8.60 -3.32
CA ALA A 297 -15.80 9.46 -2.65
C ALA A 297 -15.76 10.93 -3.08
N HIS A 298 -14.72 11.35 -3.83
CA HIS A 298 -14.52 12.77 -4.19
C HIS A 298 -15.46 13.19 -5.34
N CYS A 299 -16.75 13.08 -5.11
CA CYS A 299 -17.83 13.47 -6.02
C CYS A 299 -18.97 14.13 -5.24
N SER A 300 -20.02 14.61 -5.94
CA SER A 300 -21.23 15.10 -5.26
C SER A 300 -21.90 13.99 -4.45
N TYR A 301 -22.63 14.37 -3.39
CA TYR A 301 -23.25 13.43 -2.46
C TYR A 301 -24.15 12.41 -3.18
N ASP A 302 -24.96 12.87 -4.16
CA ASP A 302 -25.89 12.02 -4.91
C ASP A 302 -25.21 11.17 -5.98
N ALA A 303 -23.96 11.49 -6.37
CA ALA A 303 -23.20 10.73 -7.35
C ALA A 303 -22.42 9.56 -6.74
N PHE A 304 -22.23 9.54 -5.41
CA PHE A 304 -21.57 8.43 -4.74
C PHE A 304 -22.56 7.30 -4.46
N ASP A 305 -22.28 6.13 -5.04
CA ASP A 305 -23.04 4.90 -4.79
C ASP A 305 -22.27 3.96 -3.86
N PRO A 306 -22.71 3.79 -2.57
CA PRO A 306 -22.06 2.88 -1.62
C PRO A 306 -22.08 1.42 -2.07
N GLN A 307 -23.06 0.99 -2.89
CA GLN A 307 -23.12 -0.40 -3.35
C GLN A 307 -22.08 -0.68 -4.42
N VAL A 308 -21.84 0.28 -5.33
CA VAL A 308 -20.75 0.21 -6.31
C VAL A 308 -19.39 0.21 -5.60
N TYR A 309 -19.20 1.09 -4.61
CA TYR A 309 -17.99 1.13 -3.80
C TYR A 309 -17.77 -0.19 -3.07
N LYS A 310 -18.82 -0.74 -2.42
CA LYS A 310 -18.79 -2.03 -1.76
C LYS A 310 -18.37 -3.15 -2.70
N SER A 311 -19.03 -3.25 -3.87
CA SER A 311 -18.73 -4.29 -4.86
C SER A 311 -17.28 -4.23 -5.33
N ASN A 312 -16.74 -3.03 -5.57
CA ASN A 312 -15.37 -2.86 -6.02
C ASN A 312 -14.35 -3.23 -4.92
N LEU A 313 -14.59 -2.79 -3.67
CA LEU A 313 -13.72 -3.13 -2.55
C LEU A 313 -13.74 -4.64 -2.26
N GLU A 314 -14.93 -5.26 -2.32
CA GLU A 314 -15.08 -6.69 -2.13
C GLU A 314 -14.35 -7.51 -3.21
N LYS A 315 -14.41 -7.09 -4.49
CA LYS A 315 -13.62 -7.72 -5.57
C LYS A 315 -12.12 -7.66 -5.30
N MET A 316 -11.60 -6.50 -4.84
CA MET A 316 -10.19 -6.38 -4.47
C MET A 316 -9.82 -7.32 -3.31
N ILE A 317 -10.65 -7.38 -2.27
CA ILE A 317 -10.47 -8.29 -1.14
C ILE A 317 -10.39 -9.74 -1.62
N GLN A 318 -11.34 -10.16 -2.48
CA GLN A 318 -11.38 -11.51 -3.04
C GLN A 318 -10.16 -11.83 -3.89
N GLN A 319 -9.64 -10.88 -4.68
CA GLN A 319 -8.38 -11.06 -5.42
C GLN A 319 -7.19 -11.34 -4.49
N ILE A 320 -7.07 -10.60 -3.38
CA ILE A 320 -6.01 -10.81 -2.40
C ILE A 320 -6.13 -12.18 -1.74
N LEU A 321 -7.34 -12.54 -1.26
CA LEU A 321 -7.60 -13.82 -0.62
C LEU A 321 -7.47 -15.01 -1.57
N ALA A 322 -7.68 -14.81 -2.88
CA ALA A 322 -7.40 -15.84 -3.89
C ALA A 322 -5.88 -16.09 -4.06
N VAL A 323 -5.04 -15.09 -3.84
CA VAL A 323 -3.57 -15.25 -3.84
C VAL A 323 -3.08 -15.88 -2.54
N ASN A 324 -3.54 -15.38 -1.39
CA ASN A 324 -3.24 -15.95 -0.08
C ASN A 324 -4.48 -15.94 0.82
N PRO A 325 -5.15 -17.08 1.02
CA PRO A 325 -6.33 -17.18 1.88
C PRO A 325 -6.07 -16.81 3.36
N ASN A 326 -4.81 -16.85 3.79
CA ASN A 326 -4.39 -16.51 5.15
C ASN A 326 -3.89 -15.06 5.27
N CYS A 327 -3.99 -14.26 4.20
CA CYS A 327 -3.57 -12.86 4.24
C CYS A 327 -4.41 -12.07 5.26
N ALA A 328 -3.76 -11.42 6.22
CA ALA A 328 -4.40 -10.42 7.05
C ALA A 328 -4.69 -9.16 6.22
N ILE A 329 -5.88 -8.59 6.38
CA ILE A 329 -6.27 -7.38 5.66
C ILE A 329 -6.56 -6.26 6.65
N LEU A 330 -5.95 -5.10 6.42
CA LEU A 330 -6.25 -3.84 7.11
C LEU A 330 -6.93 -2.88 6.15
N LEU A 331 -8.18 -2.57 6.41
CA LEU A 331 -8.89 -1.50 5.72
C LEU A 331 -8.67 -0.18 6.47
N THR A 332 -8.31 0.88 5.77
CA THR A 332 -8.24 2.20 6.40
C THR A 332 -9.41 3.06 5.92
N VAL A 333 -10.10 3.73 6.85
CA VAL A 333 -11.08 4.74 6.47
C VAL A 333 -10.33 5.98 6.00
N PRO A 334 -10.63 6.52 4.79
CA PRO A 334 -10.00 7.74 4.30
C PRO A 334 -10.12 8.90 5.28
N ASN A 335 -9.23 9.88 5.17
CA ASN A 335 -9.35 11.11 5.95
C ASN A 335 -10.59 11.92 5.53
N ASP A 336 -11.08 12.78 6.43
CA ASP A 336 -12.00 13.84 6.04
C ASP A 336 -11.38 14.73 4.96
N ASP A 337 -12.18 15.15 4.00
CA ASP A 337 -11.75 16.02 2.91
C ASP A 337 -12.87 16.99 2.49
N TYR A 338 -12.54 17.88 1.56
CA TYR A 338 -13.50 18.84 1.01
C TYR A 338 -13.64 18.67 -0.50
N TYR A 339 -14.82 18.23 -0.92
CA TYR A 339 -15.18 18.18 -2.33
C TYR A 339 -15.11 19.58 -2.96
N MET A 340 -14.41 19.68 -4.09
CA MET A 340 -14.13 20.96 -4.78
C MET A 340 -13.49 22.02 -3.88
N ARG A 341 -12.78 21.63 -2.81
CA ARG A 341 -12.16 22.50 -1.81
C ARG A 341 -13.15 23.42 -1.06
N LYS A 342 -14.42 23.14 -1.14
CA LYS A 342 -15.50 24.02 -0.62
C LYS A 342 -16.47 23.30 0.29
N TYR A 343 -16.87 22.09 -0.04
CA TYR A 343 -17.91 21.38 0.65
C TYR A 343 -17.32 20.21 1.43
N PRO A 344 -17.59 20.10 2.77
CA PRO A 344 -17.23 18.91 3.52
C PRO A 344 -17.77 17.66 2.84
N ASN A 345 -16.93 16.66 2.64
CA ASN A 345 -17.28 15.47 1.90
C ASN A 345 -17.99 14.44 2.78
N ARG A 346 -19.31 14.42 2.72
CA ARG A 346 -20.14 13.46 3.48
C ARG A 346 -20.06 12.02 2.97
N ASN A 347 -19.48 11.81 1.79
CA ASN A 347 -19.37 10.46 1.24
C ASN A 347 -18.39 9.60 2.04
N THR A 348 -17.43 10.20 2.75
CA THR A 348 -16.49 9.48 3.61
C THR A 348 -17.20 8.73 4.74
N GLU A 349 -18.29 9.29 5.31
CA GLU A 349 -19.14 8.59 6.29
C GLU A 349 -19.78 7.33 5.67
N ARG A 350 -20.31 7.45 4.46
CA ARG A 350 -20.92 6.33 3.73
C ARG A 350 -19.89 5.26 3.32
N GLN A 351 -18.65 5.67 3.03
CA GLN A 351 -17.54 4.72 2.80
C GLN A 351 -17.17 3.99 4.10
N ARG A 352 -17.07 4.72 5.23
CA ARG A 352 -16.82 4.14 6.55
C ARG A 352 -17.80 3.01 6.85
N ASP A 353 -19.10 3.23 6.63
CA ASP A 353 -20.13 2.21 6.85
C ASP A 353 -19.90 0.96 6.02
N VAL A 354 -19.54 1.12 4.73
CA VAL A 354 -19.21 0.01 3.85
C VAL A 354 -17.94 -0.73 4.30
N ILE A 355 -16.91 0.01 4.69
CA ILE A 355 -15.64 -0.54 5.18
C ILE A 355 -15.89 -1.38 6.44
N MET A 356 -16.65 -0.85 7.41
CA MET A 356 -17.00 -1.57 8.64
C MET A 356 -17.80 -2.84 8.34
N GLN A 357 -18.77 -2.76 7.41
CA GLN A 357 -19.57 -3.90 7.00
C GLN A 357 -18.72 -5.03 6.38
N LEU A 358 -17.81 -4.69 5.45
CA LEU A 358 -16.95 -5.68 4.81
C LEU A 358 -15.92 -6.25 5.80
N ALA A 359 -15.37 -5.41 6.69
CA ALA A 359 -14.46 -5.88 7.73
C ALA A 359 -15.12 -6.89 8.66
N ALA A 360 -16.39 -6.66 9.06
CA ALA A 360 -17.15 -7.62 9.85
C ALA A 360 -17.42 -8.92 9.06
N GLN A 361 -17.80 -8.81 7.78
CA GLN A 361 -18.10 -9.95 6.91
C GLN A 361 -16.90 -10.87 6.70
N TYR A 362 -15.71 -10.29 6.48
CA TYR A 362 -14.47 -11.01 6.17
C TYR A 362 -13.53 -11.14 7.38
N GLN A 363 -13.94 -10.75 8.58
CA GLN A 363 -13.15 -10.79 9.83
C GLN A 363 -11.79 -10.06 9.74
N MET A 364 -11.80 -8.92 9.04
CA MET A 364 -10.64 -8.06 8.83
C MET A 364 -10.53 -7.00 9.93
N ALA A 365 -9.39 -6.31 9.98
CA ALA A 365 -9.21 -5.14 10.83
C ALA A 365 -9.52 -3.84 10.10
N VAL A 366 -9.92 -2.81 10.85
CA VAL A 366 -10.11 -1.44 10.36
C VAL A 366 -9.27 -0.47 11.18
N TRP A 367 -8.55 0.43 10.50
CA TRP A 367 -8.00 1.64 11.08
C TRP A 367 -8.87 2.83 10.68
N ASP A 368 -9.71 3.28 11.60
CA ASP A 368 -10.67 4.35 11.36
C ASP A 368 -10.00 5.73 11.50
N PHE A 369 -9.19 6.08 10.50
CA PHE A 369 -8.48 7.35 10.53
C PHE A 369 -9.43 8.55 10.43
N TYR A 370 -10.59 8.43 9.77
CA TYR A 370 -11.62 9.46 9.76
C TYR A 370 -12.12 9.80 11.18
N GLY A 371 -12.42 8.78 11.97
CA GLY A 371 -12.83 8.95 13.37
C GLY A 371 -11.71 9.53 14.23
N ILE A 372 -10.47 9.01 14.08
CA ILE A 372 -9.28 9.51 14.81
C ILE A 372 -9.04 10.99 14.50
N MET A 373 -9.21 11.40 13.25
CA MET A 373 -8.99 12.76 12.77
C MET A 373 -10.02 13.76 13.34
N GLY A 374 -11.22 13.31 13.75
CA GLY A 374 -12.31 14.13 14.31
C GLY A 374 -13.53 14.25 13.39
N GLU A 375 -13.70 13.31 12.46
CA GLU A 375 -14.85 13.16 11.56
C GLU A 375 -15.12 14.36 10.63
N LEU A 376 -16.37 14.56 10.20
CA LEU A 376 -16.77 15.55 9.20
C LEU A 376 -16.36 16.97 9.58
N GLY A 377 -15.62 17.63 8.71
CA GLY A 377 -15.14 19.01 8.86
C GLY A 377 -13.82 19.13 9.63
N SER A 378 -13.26 18.01 10.11
CA SER A 378 -11.98 18.01 10.83
C SER A 378 -10.80 18.49 9.97
N SER A 379 -10.83 18.31 8.65
CA SER A 379 -9.82 18.83 7.72
C SER A 379 -9.57 20.33 7.91
N LYS A 380 -10.61 21.11 8.23
CA LYS A 380 -10.47 22.52 8.50
C LYS A 380 -9.65 22.78 9.77
N THR A 381 -9.89 22.02 10.83
CA THR A 381 -9.13 22.10 12.08
C THR A 381 -7.68 21.67 11.87
N TRP A 382 -7.46 20.57 11.15
CA TRP A 382 -6.12 20.11 10.80
C TRP A 382 -5.36 21.14 9.95
N LYS A 383 -6.02 21.80 8.99
CA LYS A 383 -5.41 22.88 8.21
C LYS A 383 -5.03 24.07 9.09
N LEU A 384 -5.91 24.51 10.01
CA LEU A 384 -5.61 25.61 10.93
C LEU A 384 -4.43 25.30 11.84
N ALA A 385 -4.22 24.03 12.18
CA ALA A 385 -3.06 23.53 12.92
C ALA A 385 -1.80 23.33 12.06
N GLY A 386 -1.83 23.66 10.76
CA GLY A 386 -0.69 23.49 9.85
C GLY A 386 -0.42 22.07 9.39
N LEU A 387 -1.38 21.14 9.61
CA LEU A 387 -1.25 19.70 9.30
C LEU A 387 -1.80 19.34 7.92
N MET A 388 -2.67 20.16 7.33
CA MET A 388 -3.22 19.94 5.98
C MET A 388 -2.93 21.13 5.06
N GLN A 389 -2.89 20.84 3.76
CA GLN A 389 -2.70 21.81 2.70
C GLN A 389 -3.98 22.66 2.47
N ALA A 390 -3.86 23.66 1.59
CA ALA A 390 -4.97 24.54 1.26
C ALA A 390 -6.12 23.88 0.49
N ASP A 391 -5.88 22.71 -0.05
CA ASP A 391 -6.88 21.94 -0.80
C ASP A 391 -7.85 21.13 0.10
N TYR A 392 -7.56 21.04 1.40
CA TYR A 392 -8.32 20.25 2.39
C TYR A 392 -8.41 18.75 2.05
N VAL A 393 -7.48 18.24 1.28
CA VAL A 393 -7.37 16.82 0.89
C VAL A 393 -6.04 16.27 1.36
N HIS A 394 -4.94 16.93 0.99
CA HIS A 394 -3.59 16.46 1.25
C HIS A 394 -3.01 17.04 2.55
N PHE A 395 -2.18 16.26 3.22
CA PHE A 395 -1.46 16.70 4.41
C PHE A 395 -0.21 17.49 4.04
N THR A 396 0.25 18.32 4.96
CA THR A 396 1.62 18.86 4.95
C THR A 396 2.60 17.72 5.32
N GLY A 397 3.91 17.95 5.16
CA GLY A 397 4.91 17.00 5.64
C GLY A 397 4.71 16.63 7.12
N THR A 398 4.48 17.64 7.98
CA THR A 398 4.19 17.44 9.42
C THR A 398 2.92 16.61 9.63
N GLY A 399 1.86 16.86 8.86
CA GLY A 399 0.62 16.10 8.94
C GLY A 399 0.78 14.64 8.50
N TYR A 400 1.59 14.38 7.47
CA TYR A 400 1.91 13.01 7.06
C TYR A 400 2.73 12.27 8.12
N HIS A 401 3.75 12.89 8.71
CA HIS A 401 4.52 12.29 9.81
C HIS A 401 3.64 11.98 11.02
N LEU A 402 2.72 12.89 11.36
CA LEU A 402 1.75 12.65 12.43
C LEU A 402 0.84 11.46 12.12
N LYS A 403 0.34 11.35 10.88
CA LYS A 403 -0.45 10.18 10.42
C LYS A 403 0.38 8.89 10.49
N GLY A 404 1.66 8.96 10.13
CA GLY A 404 2.60 7.83 10.25
C GLY A 404 2.77 7.38 11.70
N ASN A 405 2.99 8.31 12.62
CA ASN A 405 3.12 8.01 14.05
C ASN A 405 1.84 7.39 14.63
N LEU A 406 0.66 7.90 14.25
CA LEU A 406 -0.61 7.30 14.67
C LEU A 406 -0.77 5.86 14.14
N LEU A 407 -0.40 5.58 12.90
CA LEU A 407 -0.45 4.22 12.35
C LEU A 407 0.53 3.28 13.06
N ILE A 408 1.75 3.76 13.38
CA ILE A 408 2.76 3.01 14.13
C ILE A 408 2.23 2.66 15.53
N GLU A 409 1.64 3.62 16.24
CA GLU A 409 1.10 3.38 17.59
C GLU A 409 -0.07 2.40 17.57
N ALA A 410 -0.98 2.50 16.58
CA ALA A 410 -2.06 1.53 16.41
C ALA A 410 -1.53 0.11 16.11
N PHE A 411 -0.48 -0.02 15.29
CA PHE A 411 0.18 -1.29 14.99
C PHE A 411 0.88 -1.87 16.24
N LYS A 412 1.60 -1.06 17.02
CA LYS A 412 2.24 -1.47 18.28
C LYS A 412 1.22 -2.04 19.27
N LYS A 413 0.06 -1.39 19.43
CA LYS A 413 -1.03 -1.89 20.29
C LYS A 413 -1.51 -3.26 19.85
N ASN A 414 -1.69 -3.47 18.53
CA ASN A 414 -2.07 -4.77 18.00
C ASN A 414 -1.04 -5.85 18.36
N VAL A 415 0.25 -5.59 18.15
CA VAL A 415 1.34 -6.55 18.48
C VAL A 415 1.37 -6.85 19.97
N ALA A 416 1.24 -5.84 20.85
CA ALA A 416 1.27 -6.01 22.30
C ALA A 416 0.09 -6.85 22.83
N VAL A 417 -1.11 -6.67 22.28
CA VAL A 417 -2.29 -7.47 22.66
C VAL A 417 -2.04 -8.95 22.40
N PHE A 418 -1.51 -9.30 21.23
CA PHE A 418 -1.24 -10.71 20.90
C PHE A 418 -0.09 -11.32 21.71
N GLN A 419 0.95 -10.57 22.01
CA GLN A 419 2.04 -11.05 22.90
C GLN A 419 1.53 -11.34 24.30
N ASN A 420 0.62 -10.53 24.85
CA ASN A 420 0.01 -10.74 26.15
C ASN A 420 -0.99 -11.92 26.20
N MET A 421 -1.59 -12.28 25.05
CA MET A 421 -2.49 -13.45 24.97
C MET A 421 -1.75 -14.77 24.79
N SER A 422 -0.48 -14.74 24.41
CA SER A 422 0.37 -15.91 24.17
C SER A 422 1.21 -16.32 25.42
N ASN A 423 1.22 -15.49 26.45
CA ASN A 423 1.81 -15.75 27.77
C ASN A 423 0.73 -16.14 28.80
#